data_fc095e996b94f589680bcc824e21e4b4
#
_entry.id   fc095e996b94f589680bcc824e21e4b4
#
_cell.length_a   1.000
_cell.length_b   1.000
_cell.length_c   1.000
_cell.angle_alpha   90.00
_cell.angle_beta   90.00
_cell.angle_gamma   90.00
#
_symmetry.space_group_name_H-M   'P 1'
#
loop_
_entity.id
_entity.type
_entity.pdbx_description
1 polymer ?
#
loop_
_entity_poly.entity_id
_entity_poly.type
_entity_poly.pdbx_seq_one_letter_code
_entity_poly.pdbx_strand_id
1 'polypeptide(L)'
;MKNCLIKPTLVLVCLALLALPLFAQRGKGGSGGGGGGGSTGCALVSPPTVSSSTAIAGGESVGIFSKVTNCSSGKARYTVTISAVSSCGEETILASSVISFSAGQSFLISKAYSVPANTCKGMGAVYVSAYSGSTMLATGSVALNVQ
;
A
#
# COMPACT_ATOMS: atom_id res chain seq x y z
N MET A 1 55.24 3.65 3.99
CA MET A 1 54.61 4.09 2.75
C MET A 1 53.93 2.87 2.12
N LYS A 2 52.64 2.70 2.29
CA LYS A 2 51.89 1.58 1.70
C LYS A 2 50.89 2.16 0.72
N ASN A 3 51.12 1.92 -0.57
CA ASN A 3 50.30 2.36 -1.68
C ASN A 3 48.96 1.59 -1.65
N CYS A 4 47.85 2.29 -1.44
CA CYS A 4 46.51 1.76 -1.58
C CYS A 4 46.12 1.83 -3.05
N LEU A 5 46.13 0.67 -3.73
CA LEU A 5 45.68 0.53 -5.12
C LEU A 5 44.17 0.57 -5.16
N ILE A 6 43.63 1.67 -5.64
CA ILE A 6 42.19 1.80 -5.90
C ILE A 6 41.90 1.13 -7.24
N LYS A 7 41.17 0.00 -7.21
CA LYS A 7 40.62 -0.63 -8.40
C LYS A 7 39.42 0.17 -8.89
N PRO A 8 39.33 0.60 -10.15
CA PRO A 8 38.15 1.20 -10.71
C PRO A 8 37.11 0.11 -10.98
N THR A 9 36.11 0.00 -10.14
CA THR A 9 34.95 -0.84 -10.41
C THR A 9 34.07 -0.12 -11.43
N LEU A 10 33.94 -0.73 -12.58
CA LEU A 10 33.10 -0.33 -13.71
C LEU A 10 31.64 -0.18 -13.27
N VAL A 11 31.15 1.06 -13.16
CA VAL A 11 29.73 1.35 -12.91
C VAL A 11 29.01 1.22 -14.25
N LEU A 12 28.39 0.07 -14.47
CA LEU A 12 27.48 -0.16 -15.59
C LEU A 12 26.14 0.53 -15.26
N VAL A 13 25.98 1.74 -15.78
CA VAL A 13 24.69 2.46 -15.71
C VAL A 13 23.73 1.80 -16.70
N CYS A 14 22.88 0.91 -16.22
CA CYS A 14 21.72 0.43 -16.98
C CYS A 14 20.66 1.55 -17.03
N LEU A 15 20.64 2.30 -18.13
CA LEU A 15 19.57 3.20 -18.49
C LEU A 15 18.36 2.36 -18.87
N ALA A 16 17.50 2.03 -17.91
CA ALA A 16 16.20 1.41 -18.18
C ALA A 16 15.26 2.49 -18.72
N LEU A 17 15.05 2.49 -20.03
CA LEU A 17 14.00 3.25 -20.70
C LEU A 17 12.64 2.84 -20.13
N LEU A 18 12.01 3.76 -19.44
CA LEU A 18 10.60 3.69 -19.04
C LEU A 18 9.72 3.82 -20.28
N ALA A 19 9.41 2.68 -20.91
CA ALA A 19 8.33 2.60 -21.88
C ALA A 19 7.00 2.56 -21.11
N LEU A 20 6.31 3.70 -21.01
CA LEU A 20 4.93 3.77 -20.55
C LEU A 20 4.03 3.18 -21.66
N PRO A 21 3.25 2.12 -21.38
CA PRO A 21 2.21 1.72 -22.32
C PRO A 21 1.05 2.71 -22.22
N LEU A 22 0.88 3.55 -23.26
CA LEU A 22 -0.37 4.25 -23.51
C LEU A 22 -1.44 3.20 -23.85
N PHE A 23 -2.29 2.85 -22.90
CA PHE A 23 -3.52 2.13 -23.21
C PHE A 23 -4.55 3.09 -23.77
N ALA A 24 -4.55 3.21 -25.12
CA ALA A 24 -5.67 3.80 -25.86
C ALA A 24 -6.87 2.84 -25.73
N GLN A 25 -7.84 3.18 -24.94
CA GLN A 25 -9.11 2.49 -24.82
C GLN A 25 -9.97 2.84 -26.06
N ARG A 26 -10.00 1.93 -27.02
CA ARG A 26 -10.96 2.03 -28.15
C ARG A 26 -12.11 1.05 -27.88
N GLY A 27 -13.25 1.59 -27.51
CA GLY A 27 -14.46 0.83 -27.33
C GLY A 27 -14.94 0.24 -28.64
N LYS A 28 -15.38 -1.03 -28.66
CA LYS A 28 -16.29 -1.57 -29.65
C LYS A 28 -17.20 -2.59 -28.97
N GLY A 29 -18.48 -2.33 -29.01
CA GLY A 29 -19.50 -3.20 -28.51
C GLY A 29 -19.52 -4.55 -29.24
N GLY A 30 -19.86 -5.58 -28.53
CA GLY A 30 -20.10 -6.95 -29.00
C GLY A 30 -20.85 -7.71 -27.93
N SER A 31 -22.14 -7.94 -28.20
CA SER A 31 -23.03 -8.83 -27.48
C SER A 31 -22.59 -10.28 -27.64
N GLY A 32 -22.59 -11.08 -26.57
CA GLY A 32 -22.66 -12.54 -26.70
C GLY A 32 -21.86 -13.34 -25.68
N GLY A 33 -22.56 -14.13 -24.84
CA GLY A 33 -22.08 -15.43 -24.40
C GLY A 33 -21.46 -15.49 -23.00
N GLY A 34 -22.13 -16.19 -22.10
CA GLY A 34 -21.70 -16.48 -20.76
C GLY A 34 -20.31 -17.12 -20.67
N GLY A 35 -19.50 -16.61 -19.83
CA GLY A 35 -18.24 -17.14 -19.35
C GLY A 35 -17.94 -16.47 -18.03
N GLY A 36 -17.74 -17.23 -16.97
CA GLY A 36 -17.46 -16.72 -15.64
C GLY A 36 -16.21 -15.84 -15.63
N GLY A 37 -16.38 -14.60 -16.01
CA GLY A 37 -15.40 -13.55 -15.89
C GLY A 37 -15.27 -13.21 -14.41
N GLY A 38 -14.15 -13.54 -13.79
CA GLY A 38 -13.80 -13.07 -12.46
C GLY A 38 -13.95 -11.55 -12.48
N SER A 39 -14.97 -11.04 -11.76
CA SER A 39 -15.17 -9.63 -11.53
C SER A 39 -13.88 -9.10 -10.89
N THR A 40 -13.08 -8.38 -11.65
CA THR A 40 -11.97 -7.61 -11.10
C THR A 40 -12.60 -6.66 -10.11
N GLY A 41 -12.43 -6.97 -8.82
CA GLY A 41 -13.02 -6.20 -7.74
C GLY A 41 -12.67 -4.73 -7.87
N CYS A 42 -13.56 -3.86 -7.46
CA CYS A 42 -13.35 -2.43 -7.41
C CYS A 42 -13.31 -2.01 -5.94
N ALA A 43 -12.16 -1.56 -5.46
CA ALA A 43 -12.00 -1.00 -4.13
C ALA A 43 -11.48 0.43 -4.20
N LEU A 44 -11.96 1.28 -3.29
CA LEU A 44 -11.39 2.60 -3.03
C LEU A 44 -10.88 2.60 -1.59
N VAL A 45 -9.67 3.11 -1.40
CA VAL A 45 -9.07 3.35 -0.09
C VAL A 45 -8.87 4.85 0.07
N SER A 46 -9.51 5.46 1.08
CA SER A 46 -9.22 6.86 1.39
C SER A 46 -7.79 6.99 1.92
N PRO A 47 -7.08 8.10 1.64
CA PRO A 47 -5.80 8.36 2.28
C PRO A 47 -5.95 8.16 3.81
N PRO A 48 -5.10 7.33 4.44
CA PRO A 48 -5.17 7.15 5.88
C PRO A 48 -4.82 8.45 6.60
N THR A 49 -5.37 8.61 7.80
CA THR A 49 -5.01 9.65 8.74
C THR A 49 -4.40 9.02 9.97
N VAL A 50 -3.51 9.75 10.64
CA VAL A 50 -2.87 9.33 11.88
C VAL A 50 -3.25 10.31 13.00
N SER A 51 -3.39 9.80 14.24
CA SER A 51 -3.68 10.65 15.40
C SER A 51 -2.55 11.64 15.72
N SER A 52 -1.32 11.32 15.29
CA SER A 52 -0.15 12.19 15.36
C SER A 52 0.73 11.92 14.14
N SER A 53 1.23 12.96 13.50
CA SER A 53 2.22 12.85 12.40
C SER A 53 3.63 12.52 12.89
N THR A 54 3.84 12.55 14.21
CA THR A 54 5.10 12.20 14.88
C THR A 54 4.85 11.09 15.88
N ALA A 55 5.71 10.08 15.89
CA ALA A 55 5.71 8.97 16.83
C ALA A 55 7.08 8.85 17.50
N ILE A 56 7.08 8.48 18.79
CA ILE A 56 8.31 8.21 19.54
C ILE A 56 8.57 6.70 19.52
N ALA A 57 9.75 6.30 19.10
CA ALA A 57 10.16 4.89 19.12
C ALA A 57 10.13 4.37 20.57
N GLY A 58 9.39 3.27 20.81
CA GLY A 58 9.13 2.75 22.15
C GLY A 58 8.15 3.59 22.99
N GLY A 59 7.51 4.61 22.42
CA GLY A 59 6.56 5.52 23.07
C GLY A 59 5.11 5.08 22.94
N GLU A 60 4.20 6.06 23.01
CA GLU A 60 2.76 5.85 22.91
C GLU A 60 2.34 5.39 21.52
N SER A 61 1.17 4.74 21.47
CA SER A 61 0.59 4.28 20.22
C SER A 61 0.02 5.41 19.38
N VAL A 62 0.24 5.34 18.07
CA VAL A 62 -0.39 6.22 17.07
C VAL A 62 -1.63 5.53 16.52
N GLY A 63 -2.78 6.21 16.54
CA GLY A 63 -4.01 5.72 15.89
C GLY A 63 -3.94 5.92 14.38
N ILE A 64 -4.26 4.89 13.61
CA ILE A 64 -4.34 4.90 12.14
C ILE A 64 -5.80 4.71 11.76
N PHE A 65 -6.33 5.55 10.86
CA PHE A 65 -7.71 5.52 10.40
C PHE A 65 -7.77 5.64 8.88
N SER A 66 -8.61 4.83 8.25
CA SER A 66 -8.89 4.89 6.81
C SER A 66 -10.28 4.36 6.51
N LYS A 67 -10.83 4.68 5.36
CA LYS A 67 -12.10 4.14 4.86
C LYS A 67 -11.83 3.32 3.61
N VAL A 68 -12.33 2.07 3.60
CA VAL A 68 -12.29 1.19 2.44
C VAL A 68 -13.71 1.01 1.93
N THR A 69 -13.93 1.19 0.61
CA THR A 69 -15.22 1.14 -0.05
C THR A 69 -15.18 0.12 -1.18
N ASN A 70 -16.22 -0.72 -1.26
CA ASN A 70 -16.45 -1.55 -2.43
C ASN A 70 -17.17 -0.72 -3.50
N CYS A 71 -16.50 -0.37 -4.58
CA CYS A 71 -17.08 0.36 -5.71
C CYS A 71 -17.64 -0.56 -6.81
N SER A 72 -17.62 -1.89 -6.62
CA SER A 72 -18.27 -2.80 -7.54
C SER A 72 -19.81 -2.81 -7.35
N SER A 73 -20.54 -3.24 -8.39
CA SER A 73 -21.99 -3.38 -8.37
C SER A 73 -22.49 -4.59 -7.59
N GLY A 74 -21.59 -5.45 -7.11
CA GLY A 74 -21.91 -6.67 -6.39
C GLY A 74 -21.22 -6.80 -5.04
N LYS A 75 -21.53 -7.90 -4.33
CA LYS A 75 -20.79 -8.27 -3.12
C LYS A 75 -19.34 -8.61 -3.47
N ALA A 76 -18.41 -8.21 -2.60
CA ALA A 76 -17.00 -8.51 -2.76
C ALA A 76 -16.35 -8.87 -1.42
N ARG A 77 -15.24 -9.62 -1.48
CA ARG A 77 -14.39 -9.89 -0.30
C ARG A 77 -12.99 -9.34 -0.62
N TYR A 78 -12.52 -8.50 0.26
CA TYR A 78 -11.17 -7.91 0.15
C TYR A 78 -10.33 -8.28 1.35
N THR A 79 -9.06 -8.58 1.11
CA THR A 79 -8.05 -8.58 2.16
C THR A 79 -7.61 -7.13 2.35
N VAL A 80 -7.85 -6.58 3.52
CA VAL A 80 -7.40 -5.22 3.88
C VAL A 80 -6.19 -5.36 4.77
N THR A 81 -5.08 -4.77 4.36
CA THR A 81 -3.80 -4.80 5.07
C THR A 81 -3.40 -3.39 5.47
N ILE A 82 -2.94 -3.25 6.72
CA ILE A 82 -2.28 -2.04 7.22
C ILE A 82 -0.82 -2.38 7.42
N SER A 83 0.08 -1.63 6.83
CA SER A 83 1.53 -1.79 7.02
C SER A 83 2.19 -0.44 7.31
N ALA A 84 3.34 -0.50 7.97
CA ALA A 84 4.21 0.64 8.20
C ALA A 84 5.58 0.36 7.58
N VAL A 85 6.14 1.35 6.89
CA VAL A 85 7.49 1.32 6.33
C VAL A 85 8.34 2.35 7.05
N SER A 86 9.43 1.92 7.66
CA SER A 86 10.37 2.78 8.37
C SER A 86 11.21 3.62 7.40
N SER A 87 11.93 4.61 7.91
CA SER A 87 12.86 5.45 7.13
C SER A 87 14.01 4.67 6.48
N CYS A 88 14.34 3.48 6.98
CA CYS A 88 15.32 2.57 6.37
C CYS A 88 14.70 1.51 5.44
N GLY A 89 13.40 1.63 5.12
CA GLY A 89 12.72 0.76 4.15
C GLY A 89 12.24 -0.57 4.72
N GLU A 90 12.29 -0.77 6.04
CA GLU A 90 11.77 -1.97 6.69
C GLU A 90 10.23 -1.90 6.76
N GLU A 91 9.55 -2.89 6.20
CA GLU A 91 8.09 -2.99 6.23
C GLU A 91 7.62 -3.91 7.36
N THR A 92 6.64 -3.45 8.12
CA THR A 92 5.96 -4.20 9.17
C THR A 92 4.47 -4.27 8.89
N ILE A 93 3.89 -5.46 8.81
CA ILE A 93 2.44 -5.64 8.70
C ILE A 93 1.82 -5.49 10.09
N LEU A 94 0.97 -4.48 10.26
CA LEU A 94 0.31 -4.16 11.52
C LEU A 94 -1.01 -4.89 11.70
N ALA A 95 -1.72 -5.12 10.60
CA ALA A 95 -2.96 -5.87 10.55
C ALA A 95 -3.24 -6.37 9.13
N SER A 96 -3.90 -7.54 9.03
CA SER A 96 -4.44 -8.05 7.78
C SER A 96 -5.75 -8.77 8.09
N SER A 97 -6.83 -8.41 7.41
CA SER A 97 -8.15 -8.99 7.65
C SER A 97 -8.93 -9.14 6.35
N VAL A 98 -9.70 -10.22 6.24
CA VAL A 98 -10.62 -10.43 5.12
C VAL A 98 -11.99 -9.88 5.50
N ILE A 99 -12.47 -8.91 4.74
CA ILE A 99 -13.73 -8.21 4.99
C ILE A 99 -14.68 -8.44 3.80
N SER A 100 -15.94 -8.75 4.10
CA SER A 100 -17.00 -8.89 3.10
C SER A 100 -17.77 -7.57 3.01
N PHE A 101 -17.95 -7.09 1.79
CA PHE A 101 -18.64 -5.84 1.48
C PHE A 101 -19.87 -6.12 0.61
N SER A 102 -20.97 -5.44 0.87
CA SER A 102 -22.04 -5.26 -0.11
C SER A 102 -21.63 -4.25 -1.20
N ALA A 103 -22.38 -4.18 -2.30
CA ALA A 103 -22.17 -3.15 -3.33
C ALA A 103 -22.23 -1.74 -2.71
N GLY A 104 -21.26 -0.90 -2.99
CA GLY A 104 -21.16 0.47 -2.48
C GLY A 104 -20.87 0.60 -0.99
N GLN A 105 -20.75 -0.51 -0.24
CA GLN A 105 -20.51 -0.48 1.20
C GLN A 105 -19.11 0.03 1.54
N SER A 106 -19.02 0.81 2.62
CA SER A 106 -17.76 1.30 3.19
C SER A 106 -17.59 0.80 4.62
N PHE A 107 -16.34 0.51 4.98
CA PHE A 107 -15.93 0.25 6.36
C PHE A 107 -14.85 1.24 6.79
N LEU A 108 -14.99 1.74 8.02
CA LEU A 108 -13.91 2.46 8.68
C LEU A 108 -12.94 1.43 9.27
N ILE A 109 -11.70 1.53 8.85
CA ILE A 109 -10.60 0.72 9.35
C ILE A 109 -9.81 1.54 10.36
N SER A 110 -9.57 0.98 11.54
CA SER A 110 -8.76 1.62 12.56
C SER A 110 -7.78 0.64 13.19
N LYS A 111 -6.58 1.13 13.53
CA LYS A 111 -5.54 0.36 14.20
C LYS A 111 -4.69 1.27 15.06
N ALA A 112 -4.43 0.87 16.30
CA ALA A 112 -3.36 1.45 17.10
C ALA A 112 -2.02 0.81 16.71
N TYR A 113 -1.00 1.61 16.51
CA TYR A 113 0.36 1.20 16.19
C TYR A 113 1.32 1.73 17.23
N SER A 114 1.97 0.83 17.98
CA SER A 114 3.08 1.16 18.86
C SER A 114 4.37 0.97 18.09
N VAL A 115 5.10 2.06 17.85
CA VAL A 115 6.36 2.04 17.12
C VAL A 115 7.42 1.32 17.97
N PRO A 116 8.05 0.23 17.50
CA PRO A 116 9.10 -0.46 18.24
C PRO A 116 10.27 0.47 18.57
N ALA A 117 10.91 0.25 19.72
CA ALA A 117 12.02 1.09 20.19
C ALA A 117 13.26 1.05 19.28
N ASN A 118 13.42 -0.02 18.51
CA ASN A 118 14.52 -0.22 17.54
C ASN A 118 14.18 0.24 16.13
N THR A 119 13.01 0.89 15.91
CA THR A 119 12.63 1.40 14.58
C THR A 119 13.56 2.53 14.16
N CYS A 120 13.96 2.53 12.88
CA CYS A 120 14.77 3.61 12.30
C CYS A 120 14.05 4.94 12.44
N LYS A 121 14.73 5.92 13.02
CA LYS A 121 14.23 7.30 13.15
C LYS A 121 14.22 8.03 11.82
N GLY A 122 13.24 8.92 11.65
CA GLY A 122 13.05 9.72 10.43
C GLY A 122 11.69 9.50 9.79
N MET A 123 11.57 9.97 8.54
CA MET A 123 10.31 9.89 7.79
C MET A 123 10.07 8.46 7.28
N GLY A 124 9.01 7.86 7.77
CA GLY A 124 8.42 6.62 7.28
C GLY A 124 7.04 6.88 6.67
N ALA A 125 6.32 5.80 6.37
CA ALA A 125 4.95 5.87 5.86
C ALA A 125 4.10 4.73 6.40
N VAL A 126 2.80 5.00 6.55
CA VAL A 126 1.77 4.00 6.85
C VAL A 126 0.92 3.82 5.60
N TYR A 127 0.66 2.57 5.23
CA TYR A 127 -0.16 2.18 4.09
C TYR A 127 -1.41 1.43 4.54
N VAL A 128 -2.51 1.69 3.86
CA VAL A 128 -3.71 0.86 3.92
C VAL A 128 -4.00 0.39 2.51
N SER A 129 -4.04 -0.91 2.31
CA SER A 129 -4.18 -1.53 0.98
C SER A 129 -5.33 -2.53 0.97
N ALA A 130 -6.07 -2.58 -0.14
CA ALA A 130 -7.15 -3.53 -0.38
C ALA A 130 -6.78 -4.46 -1.53
N TYR A 131 -6.95 -5.77 -1.34
CA TYR A 131 -6.62 -6.82 -2.30
C TYR A 131 -7.84 -7.69 -2.62
N SER A 132 -7.91 -8.16 -3.86
CA SER A 132 -8.77 -9.28 -4.28
C SER A 132 -7.88 -10.47 -4.62
N GLY A 133 -7.88 -11.51 -3.77
CA GLY A 133 -6.85 -12.53 -3.82
C GLY A 133 -5.45 -11.94 -3.66
N SER A 134 -4.57 -12.15 -4.63
CA SER A 134 -3.21 -11.58 -4.67
C SER A 134 -3.11 -10.23 -5.38
N THR A 135 -4.19 -9.76 -6.00
CA THR A 135 -4.19 -8.51 -6.77
C THR A 135 -4.51 -7.32 -5.88
N MET A 136 -3.60 -6.35 -5.80
CA MET A 136 -3.84 -5.07 -5.12
C MET A 136 -4.79 -4.23 -5.98
N LEU A 137 -5.92 -3.81 -5.39
CA LEU A 137 -6.94 -3.01 -6.04
C LEU A 137 -6.76 -1.51 -5.77
N ALA A 138 -6.41 -1.18 -4.54
CA ALA A 138 -6.23 0.20 -4.11
C ALA A 138 -5.30 0.27 -2.91
N THR A 139 -4.61 1.38 -2.77
CA THR A 139 -3.80 1.71 -1.60
C THR A 139 -3.87 3.20 -1.30
N GLY A 140 -3.79 3.55 -0.03
CA GLY A 140 -3.60 4.91 0.45
C GLY A 140 -2.42 4.95 1.40
N SER A 141 -1.75 6.09 1.52
CA SER A 141 -0.61 6.26 2.40
C SER A 141 -0.63 7.60 3.15
N VAL A 142 0.04 7.63 4.29
CA VAL A 142 0.31 8.84 5.08
C VAL A 142 1.73 8.77 5.63
N ALA A 143 2.40 9.91 5.67
CA ALA A 143 3.73 10.01 6.26
C ALA A 143 3.64 9.96 7.80
N LEU A 144 4.65 9.32 8.42
CA LEU A 144 4.81 9.25 9.87
C LEU A 144 6.29 9.50 10.21
N ASN A 145 6.58 10.54 10.98
CA ASN A 145 7.93 10.85 11.42
C ASN A 145 8.22 10.12 12.75
N VAL A 146 9.22 9.24 12.77
CA VAL A 146 9.68 8.53 13.97
C VAL A 146 10.86 9.26 14.60
N GLN A 147 10.76 9.56 15.90
CA GLN A 147 11.78 10.27 16.71
C GLN A 147 12.42 9.37 17.77
#